data_adb39276ecb66de0abe7a5e28d35c9c4
#
_entry.id   adb39276ecb66de0abe7a5e28d35c9c4
#
_cell.length_a   1.000
_cell.length_b   1.000
_cell.length_c   1.000
_cell.angle_alpha   90.00
_cell.angle_beta   90.00
_cell.angle_gamma   90.00
#
_symmetry.space_group_name_H-M   'P 1'
#
loop_
_entity.id
_entity.type
_entity.pdbx_description
1 polymer ?
#
loop_
_entity_poly.entity_id
_entity_poly.type
_entity_poly.pdbx_seq_one_letter_code
_entity_poly.pdbx_strand_id
1 'polypeptide(L)'
;MIDEISEPSYQEKVVISQEDHHVNESFRAPVVTTPPAQLTHAARTAEDDEVEIDLVELAYTLWQNIWFILLSFVIGAVIAFVYTRFYVTPLYTATAKMYILSSSSNSVVNLSDLQISSSLRSDYQELMTSRPVLEKVINSLNLEYDYGQLAKTITISNPKDTRILNVTVVTPSPQLSADIANQLVWQGQQDLPAIMKSEEPSIFEDAIVPTKKSSPSFIKNTAIGGLITTLLYCAILVFRQVTNDTIITPDDMYNAFGIQPLATIPEGKLDEFHKNSKKIQKQDRKAKKRNKR
;
A
#
# COMPACT_ATOMS: atom_id res chain seq x y z
N MET A 1 25.38 -19.29 -46.84
CA MET A 1 26.67 -19.66 -46.19
C MET A 1 26.31 -19.98 -44.75
N ILE A 2 25.84 -21.21 -44.51
CA ILE A 2 26.62 -22.33 -43.96
C ILE A 2 26.84 -22.08 -42.46
N ASP A 3 26.44 -22.81 -41.43
CA ASP A 3 25.98 -24.20 -41.20
C ASP A 3 25.32 -24.16 -39.77
N GLU A 4 24.23 -24.72 -39.43
CA GLU A 4 23.82 -26.14 -39.22
C GLU A 4 24.86 -27.02 -38.52
N ILE A 5 24.50 -27.56 -37.34
CA ILE A 5 24.87 -28.85 -36.77
C ILE A 5 24.12 -28.94 -35.42
N SER A 6 22.97 -29.61 -35.26
CA SER A 6 22.65 -31.04 -35.07
C SER A 6 23.02 -31.61 -33.70
N GLU A 7 21.94 -32.13 -33.04
CA GLU A 7 21.90 -33.05 -31.89
C GLU A 7 22.72 -34.34 -32.14
N PRO A 8 22.99 -35.15 -31.07
CA PRO A 8 22.13 -36.33 -30.97
C PRO A 8 21.80 -36.85 -29.56
N SER A 9 20.65 -37.48 -29.53
CA SER A 9 20.07 -38.44 -28.61
C SER A 9 20.94 -39.63 -28.26
N TYR A 10 20.89 -40.14 -27.02
CA TYR A 10 21.11 -41.56 -26.72
C TYR A 10 20.03 -42.11 -25.79
N GLN A 11 19.24 -42.99 -26.39
CA GLN A 11 18.51 -44.05 -25.69
C GLN A 11 19.43 -45.25 -25.56
N GLU A 12 19.45 -45.89 -24.41
CA GLU A 12 19.83 -47.30 -24.36
C GLU A 12 18.94 -48.09 -23.40
N LYS A 13 18.23 -49.00 -24.05
CA LYS A 13 17.49 -50.10 -23.51
C LYS A 13 18.49 -51.20 -23.10
N VAL A 14 18.31 -51.85 -21.96
CA VAL A 14 18.74 -53.24 -21.76
C VAL A 14 17.59 -54.05 -21.15
N VAL A 15 17.39 -55.14 -21.82
CA VAL A 15 16.32 -56.13 -21.72
C VAL A 15 16.88 -57.42 -21.06
N ILE A 16 16.07 -57.98 -20.17
CA ILE A 16 15.81 -59.41 -19.87
C ILE A 16 16.97 -60.30 -19.42
N SER A 17 16.78 -61.07 -18.32
CA SER A 17 16.65 -62.53 -18.40
C SER A 17 16.03 -63.13 -17.12
N GLN A 18 14.97 -63.88 -17.35
CA GLN A 18 14.42 -64.88 -16.42
C GLN A 18 15.38 -66.10 -16.36
N GLU A 19 15.44 -66.74 -15.22
CA GLU A 19 15.52 -68.18 -15.18
C GLU A 19 15.07 -68.72 -13.82
N ASP A 20 14.14 -69.67 -13.93
CA ASP A 20 13.53 -70.51 -12.91
C ASP A 20 14.51 -71.47 -12.27
N HIS A 21 14.37 -71.80 -11.00
CA HIS A 21 14.53 -73.14 -10.53
C HIS A 21 13.73 -73.44 -9.26
N HIS A 22 12.94 -74.48 -9.39
CA HIS A 22 12.10 -75.23 -8.46
C HIS A 22 12.83 -75.89 -7.28
N VAL A 23 12.04 -76.18 -6.21
CA VAL A 23 12.00 -77.36 -5.33
C VAL A 23 12.86 -77.26 -4.06
N ASN A 24 12.38 -77.31 -2.85
CA ASN A 24 11.74 -78.41 -2.17
C ASN A 24 11.32 -78.07 -0.72
N GLU A 25 10.27 -78.67 -0.28
CA GLU A 25 9.69 -78.65 1.07
C GLU A 25 10.65 -79.20 2.13
N SER A 26 10.62 -78.64 3.34
CA SER A 26 10.51 -79.47 4.56
C SER A 26 10.13 -78.62 5.79
N PHE A 27 9.07 -79.01 6.39
CA PHE A 27 8.53 -78.69 7.70
C PHE A 27 9.60 -78.43 8.80
N ARG A 28 9.51 -77.30 9.48
CA ARG A 28 9.91 -77.17 10.90
C ARG A 28 9.16 -76.02 11.57
N ALA A 29 8.60 -76.32 12.74
CA ALA A 29 7.77 -75.47 13.59
C ALA A 29 8.43 -74.14 13.99
N PRO A 30 7.63 -73.08 14.31
CA PRO A 30 8.13 -71.77 14.57
C PRO A 30 8.73 -71.65 15.97
N VAL A 31 10.00 -71.36 16.03
CA VAL A 31 10.61 -70.80 17.23
C VAL A 31 10.31 -69.29 17.25
N VAL A 32 9.46 -68.92 18.20
CA VAL A 32 9.20 -67.52 18.53
C VAL A 32 10.48 -66.98 19.20
N THR A 33 11.34 -66.34 18.42
CA THR A 33 12.38 -65.45 18.93
C THR A 33 11.90 -64.04 18.72
N THR A 34 11.44 -63.40 19.78
CA THR A 34 11.29 -61.95 19.88
C THR A 34 12.62 -61.27 19.60
N PRO A 35 12.73 -60.40 18.56
CA PRO A 35 13.93 -59.59 18.42
C PRO A 35 13.95 -58.54 19.53
N PRO A 36 15.12 -58.22 20.07
CA PRO A 36 15.25 -57.09 21.02
C PRO A 36 14.84 -55.81 20.30
N ALA A 37 14.02 -55.03 21.00
CA ALA A 37 13.66 -53.68 20.58
C ALA A 37 14.94 -52.88 20.29
N GLN A 38 15.29 -52.76 19.03
CA GLN A 38 16.24 -51.73 18.60
C GLN A 38 15.58 -50.40 18.80
N LEU A 39 16.01 -49.71 19.84
CA LEU A 39 15.88 -48.26 19.97
C LEU A 39 16.65 -47.63 18.81
N THR A 40 16.03 -47.56 17.66
CA THR A 40 16.45 -46.62 16.64
C THR A 40 16.15 -45.24 17.19
N HIS A 41 17.16 -44.66 17.84
CA HIS A 41 17.26 -43.20 17.88
C HIS A 41 17.31 -42.75 16.41
N ALA A 42 16.15 -42.51 15.82
CA ALA A 42 16.07 -41.71 14.64
C ALA A 42 16.78 -40.39 15.01
N ALA A 43 17.95 -40.19 14.45
CA ALA A 43 18.60 -38.92 14.45
C ALA A 43 17.54 -37.91 13.90
N ARG A 44 16.96 -37.16 14.80
CA ARG A 44 16.18 -35.98 14.43
C ARG A 44 17.17 -35.09 13.71
N THR A 45 17.13 -35.11 12.39
CA THR A 45 17.59 -33.99 11.60
C THR A 45 16.95 -32.79 12.24
N ALA A 46 17.78 -31.85 12.68
CA ALA A 46 17.34 -30.51 12.97
C ALA A 46 16.69 -29.98 11.66
N GLU A 47 15.42 -30.27 11.48
CA GLU A 47 14.59 -29.48 10.58
C GLU A 47 14.58 -28.10 11.21
N ASP A 48 15.08 -27.14 10.45
CA ASP A 48 15.01 -25.73 10.77
C ASP A 48 13.64 -25.45 11.37
N ASP A 49 13.60 -24.80 12.54
CA ASP A 49 12.39 -24.23 13.11
C ASP A 49 11.91 -23.12 12.16
N GLU A 50 11.40 -23.52 11.00
CA GLU A 50 10.60 -22.63 10.15
C GLU A 50 9.38 -22.29 10.97
N VAL A 51 9.31 -21.06 11.43
CA VAL A 51 8.14 -20.50 12.08
C VAL A 51 7.03 -20.51 11.02
N GLU A 52 6.25 -21.58 10.97
CA GLU A 52 5.06 -21.66 10.13
C GLU A 52 4.04 -20.65 10.66
N ILE A 53 4.06 -19.47 10.05
CA ILE A 53 3.06 -18.45 10.37
C ILE A 53 1.72 -18.92 9.78
N ASP A 54 0.84 -19.42 10.61
CA ASP A 54 -0.52 -19.77 10.19
C ASP A 54 -1.31 -18.49 9.84
N LEU A 55 -1.42 -18.24 8.53
CA LEU A 55 -2.14 -17.10 8.00
C LEU A 55 -3.62 -17.10 8.40
N VAL A 56 -4.21 -18.26 8.65
CA VAL A 56 -5.61 -18.41 9.05
C VAL A 56 -5.79 -17.96 10.50
N GLU A 57 -4.88 -18.35 11.39
CA GLU A 57 -4.88 -17.91 12.77
C GLU A 57 -4.67 -16.41 12.89
N LEU A 58 -3.75 -15.87 12.09
CA LEU A 58 -3.49 -14.44 12.01
C LEU A 58 -4.73 -13.66 11.51
N ALA A 59 -5.41 -14.17 10.49
CA ALA A 59 -6.65 -13.58 10.00
C ALA A 59 -7.77 -13.62 11.07
N TYR A 60 -7.87 -14.70 11.82
CA TYR A 60 -8.82 -14.83 12.93
C TYR A 60 -8.53 -13.85 14.05
N THR A 61 -7.27 -13.68 14.43
CA THR A 61 -6.83 -12.72 15.45
C THR A 61 -7.13 -11.27 15.05
N LEU A 62 -6.91 -10.92 13.77
CA LEU A 62 -7.30 -9.61 13.25
C LEU A 62 -8.84 -9.44 13.29
N TRP A 63 -9.59 -10.45 12.91
CA TRP A 63 -11.06 -10.40 12.93
C TRP A 63 -11.61 -10.22 14.34
N GLN A 64 -11.05 -10.93 15.31
CA GLN A 64 -11.43 -10.81 16.72
C GLN A 64 -11.17 -9.43 17.28
N ASN A 65 -10.08 -8.77 16.82
CA ASN A 65 -9.67 -7.44 17.28
C ASN A 65 -10.18 -6.29 16.38
N ILE A 66 -11.15 -6.54 15.49
CA ILE A 66 -11.64 -5.55 14.51
C ILE A 66 -12.13 -4.25 15.16
N TRP A 67 -12.72 -4.32 16.35
CA TRP A 67 -13.17 -3.16 17.11
C TRP A 67 -11.99 -2.26 17.55
N PHE A 68 -10.90 -2.87 17.96
CA PHE A 68 -9.69 -2.12 18.35
C PHE A 68 -8.98 -1.56 17.12
N ILE A 69 -9.00 -2.27 16.01
CA ILE A 69 -8.48 -1.78 14.72
C ILE A 69 -9.28 -0.55 14.27
N LEU A 70 -10.61 -0.60 14.35
CA LEU A 70 -11.47 0.53 14.02
C LEU A 70 -11.25 1.70 14.98
N LEU A 71 -11.10 1.44 16.27
CA LEU A 71 -10.79 2.45 17.27
C LEU A 71 -9.43 3.12 16.97
N SER A 72 -8.41 2.35 16.63
CA SER A 72 -7.10 2.86 16.22
C SER A 72 -7.19 3.78 15.00
N PHE A 73 -7.99 3.39 13.99
CA PHE A 73 -8.26 4.24 12.84
C PHE A 73 -8.86 5.59 13.23
N VAL A 74 -9.89 5.57 14.09
CA VAL A 74 -10.55 6.80 14.56
C VAL A 74 -9.58 7.69 15.34
N ILE A 75 -8.79 7.12 16.23
CA ILE A 75 -7.80 7.88 17.01
C ILE A 75 -6.77 8.53 16.06
N GLY A 76 -6.22 7.77 15.13
CA GLY A 76 -5.27 8.32 14.15
C GLY A 76 -5.88 9.38 13.26
N ALA A 77 -7.12 9.20 12.83
CA ALA A 77 -7.85 10.18 12.06
C ALA A 77 -8.04 11.49 12.84
N VAL A 78 -8.41 11.41 14.11
CA VAL A 78 -8.58 12.60 14.98
C VAL A 78 -7.23 13.32 15.16
N ILE A 79 -6.16 12.59 15.44
CA ILE A 79 -4.81 13.18 15.61
C ILE A 79 -4.39 13.88 14.31
N ALA A 80 -4.54 13.22 13.16
CA ALA A 80 -4.19 13.78 11.85
C ALA A 80 -5.06 14.99 11.51
N PHE A 81 -6.34 14.98 11.86
CA PHE A 81 -7.24 16.12 11.66
C PHE A 81 -6.80 17.32 12.49
N VAL A 82 -6.53 17.12 13.78
CA VAL A 82 -6.07 18.18 14.68
C VAL A 82 -4.75 18.75 14.20
N TYR A 83 -3.80 17.88 13.85
CA TYR A 83 -2.52 18.30 13.30
C TYR A 83 -2.69 19.13 12.01
N THR A 84 -3.48 18.64 11.07
CA THR A 84 -3.74 19.34 9.80
C THR A 84 -4.44 20.68 10.02
N ARG A 85 -5.32 20.80 11.03
CA ARG A 85 -6.09 22.01 11.32
C ARG A 85 -5.25 23.11 11.97
N PHE A 86 -4.28 22.75 12.82
CA PHE A 86 -3.54 23.71 13.64
C PHE A 86 -2.12 23.97 13.13
N TYR A 87 -1.46 22.98 12.51
CA TYR A 87 -0.07 23.11 12.11
C TYR A 87 0.14 23.35 10.60
N VAL A 88 -0.80 22.96 9.74
CA VAL A 88 -0.62 23.10 8.30
C VAL A 88 -1.24 24.41 7.82
N THR A 89 -0.40 25.26 7.22
CA THR A 89 -0.85 26.54 6.64
C THR A 89 -1.76 26.31 5.43
N PRO A 90 -2.91 27.02 5.34
CA PRO A 90 -3.76 26.91 4.18
C PRO A 90 -3.06 27.52 2.95
N LEU A 91 -3.14 26.83 1.83
CA LEU A 91 -2.63 27.30 0.55
C LEU A 91 -3.78 27.58 -0.41
N TYR A 92 -3.61 28.61 -1.21
CA TYR A 92 -4.57 29.05 -2.20
C TYR A 92 -3.94 28.95 -3.58
N THR A 93 -4.71 28.50 -4.55
CA THR A 93 -4.26 28.33 -5.92
C THR A 93 -5.01 29.28 -6.83
N ALA A 94 -4.26 30.09 -7.55
CA ALA A 94 -4.76 30.93 -8.62
C ALA A 94 -4.14 30.50 -9.96
N THR A 95 -4.91 30.54 -11.02
CA THR A 95 -4.46 30.11 -12.35
C THR A 95 -4.82 31.17 -13.37
N ALA A 96 -3.83 31.70 -14.08
CA ALA A 96 -4.00 32.50 -15.28
C ALA A 96 -3.75 31.64 -16.53
N LYS A 97 -4.35 32.02 -17.65
CA LYS A 97 -4.18 31.27 -18.90
C LYS A 97 -3.75 32.20 -20.03
N MET A 98 -2.74 31.78 -20.76
CA MET A 98 -2.28 32.48 -21.95
C MET A 98 -2.35 31.56 -23.19
N TYR A 99 -2.66 32.14 -24.33
CA TYR A 99 -2.69 31.47 -25.61
C TYR A 99 -1.45 31.82 -26.42
N ILE A 100 -0.71 30.78 -26.86
CA ILE A 100 0.51 30.97 -27.68
C ILE A 100 0.16 30.88 -29.14
N LEU A 101 0.53 31.92 -29.88
CA LEU A 101 0.40 31.97 -31.33
C LEU A 101 1.69 31.44 -31.97
N SER A 102 1.54 30.50 -32.89
CA SER A 102 2.65 30.08 -33.74
C SER A 102 2.52 30.81 -35.09
N SER A 103 3.58 31.48 -35.51
CA SER A 103 3.60 32.28 -36.75
C SER A 103 3.62 31.41 -38.02
N SER A 104 2.67 30.51 -38.19
CA SER A 104 2.49 29.88 -39.50
C SER A 104 1.45 30.62 -40.31
N SER A 105 1.92 31.61 -41.08
CA SER A 105 1.12 32.43 -42.00
C SER A 105 0.62 31.68 -43.23
N ASN A 106 0.78 30.36 -43.34
CA ASN A 106 0.30 29.55 -44.43
C ASN A 106 -0.75 28.54 -43.95
N SER A 107 -1.91 28.61 -44.54
CA SER A 107 -3.15 27.87 -44.25
C SER A 107 -3.10 26.37 -44.53
N VAL A 108 -1.94 25.74 -44.59
CA VAL A 108 -1.78 24.28 -44.72
C VAL A 108 -1.17 23.75 -43.41
N VAL A 109 -2.01 23.12 -42.59
CA VAL A 109 -1.57 22.47 -41.35
C VAL A 109 -0.68 21.27 -41.70
N ASN A 110 0.62 21.46 -41.67
CA ASN A 110 1.60 20.39 -41.81
C ASN A 110 1.90 19.74 -40.48
N LEU A 111 2.21 18.43 -40.49
CA LEU A 111 2.65 17.71 -39.26
C LEU A 111 3.87 18.36 -38.59
N SER A 112 4.71 19.06 -39.35
CA SER A 112 5.82 19.86 -38.86
C SER A 112 5.35 21.02 -37.96
N ASP A 113 4.22 21.64 -38.25
CA ASP A 113 3.68 22.75 -37.45
C ASP A 113 3.21 22.31 -36.06
N LEU A 114 2.76 21.06 -35.91
CA LEU A 114 2.40 20.49 -34.64
C LEU A 114 3.62 20.24 -33.75
N GLN A 115 4.73 19.78 -34.33
CA GLN A 115 5.99 19.59 -33.57
C GLN A 115 6.60 20.93 -33.16
N ILE A 116 6.62 21.92 -34.07
CA ILE A 116 7.08 23.28 -33.78
C ILE A 116 6.25 23.90 -32.67
N SER A 117 4.93 23.75 -32.71
CA SER A 117 4.03 24.25 -31.68
C SER A 117 4.25 23.58 -30.32
N SER A 118 4.62 22.30 -30.28
CA SER A 118 4.94 21.60 -29.02
C SER A 118 6.27 22.06 -28.42
N SER A 119 7.29 22.25 -29.24
CA SER A 119 8.59 22.80 -28.80
C SER A 119 8.44 24.22 -28.28
N LEU A 120 7.72 25.05 -29.00
CA LEU A 120 7.45 26.44 -28.60
C LEU A 120 6.80 26.53 -27.21
N ARG A 121 5.85 25.64 -26.93
CA ARG A 121 5.21 25.58 -25.59
C ARG A 121 6.19 25.21 -24.49
N SER A 122 7.05 24.23 -24.74
CA SER A 122 8.08 23.83 -23.79
C SER A 122 9.08 24.95 -23.51
N ASP A 123 9.46 25.66 -24.57
CA ASP A 123 10.35 26.81 -24.44
C ASP A 123 9.70 27.96 -23.64
N TYR A 124 8.43 28.25 -23.89
CA TYR A 124 7.69 29.22 -23.07
C TYR A 124 7.61 28.79 -21.60
N GLN A 125 7.32 27.52 -21.34
CA GLN A 125 7.25 26.98 -19.99
C GLN A 125 8.58 27.14 -19.24
N GLU A 126 9.70 26.82 -19.89
CA GLU A 126 11.03 26.95 -19.32
C GLU A 126 11.43 28.41 -19.11
N LEU A 127 11.21 29.25 -20.12
CA LEU A 127 11.57 30.66 -20.05
C LEU A 127 10.77 31.45 -19.02
N MET A 128 9.48 31.16 -18.86
CA MET A 128 8.64 31.82 -17.87
C MET A 128 9.06 31.50 -16.42
N THR A 129 9.66 30.34 -16.19
CA THR A 129 10.22 29.99 -14.87
C THR A 129 11.68 30.39 -14.71
N SER A 130 12.26 31.01 -15.73
CA SER A 130 13.64 31.45 -15.70
C SER A 130 13.86 32.58 -14.70
N ARG A 131 15.09 32.63 -14.17
CA ARG A 131 15.52 33.65 -13.18
C ARG A 131 15.25 35.09 -13.60
N PRO A 132 15.56 35.52 -14.84
CA PRO A 132 15.33 36.92 -15.24
C PRO A 132 13.86 37.31 -15.22
N VAL A 133 12.94 36.40 -15.59
CA VAL A 133 11.51 36.68 -15.59
C VAL A 133 10.99 36.73 -14.17
N LEU A 134 11.34 35.76 -13.33
CA LEU A 134 10.87 35.70 -11.95
C LEU A 134 11.42 36.85 -11.09
N GLU A 135 12.65 37.27 -11.29
CA GLU A 135 13.23 38.48 -10.61
C GLU A 135 12.47 39.77 -10.97
N LYS A 136 11.99 39.88 -12.23
CA LYS A 136 11.14 41.01 -12.62
C LYS A 136 9.79 40.97 -11.91
N VAL A 137 9.19 39.80 -11.77
CA VAL A 137 7.93 39.62 -11.02
C VAL A 137 8.15 39.98 -9.54
N ILE A 138 9.20 39.48 -8.92
CA ILE A 138 9.57 39.81 -7.53
C ILE A 138 9.68 41.30 -7.33
N ASN A 139 10.42 41.98 -8.22
CA ASN A 139 10.65 43.42 -8.14
C ASN A 139 9.34 44.22 -8.40
N SER A 140 8.53 43.79 -9.37
CA SER A 140 7.29 44.50 -9.73
C SER A 140 6.26 44.47 -8.63
N LEU A 141 6.13 43.33 -7.92
CA LEU A 141 5.20 43.14 -6.82
C LEU A 141 5.85 43.40 -5.44
N ASN A 142 7.14 43.78 -5.39
CA ASN A 142 7.90 43.98 -4.17
C ASN A 142 7.75 42.77 -3.19
N LEU A 143 7.99 41.58 -3.70
CA LEU A 143 7.83 40.33 -2.93
C LEU A 143 9.03 40.11 -1.99
N GLU A 144 8.75 39.56 -0.82
CA GLU A 144 9.79 39.10 0.12
C GLU A 144 10.32 37.69 -0.22
N TYR A 145 10.00 37.18 -1.42
CA TYR A 145 10.45 35.85 -1.88
C TYR A 145 11.79 35.94 -2.58
N ASP A 146 12.68 34.96 -2.31
CA ASP A 146 13.82 34.70 -3.19
C ASP A 146 13.36 33.97 -4.47
N TYR A 147 14.17 34.06 -5.53
CA TYR A 147 13.92 33.38 -6.80
C TYR A 147 13.56 31.90 -6.60
N GLY A 148 14.37 31.16 -5.81
CA GLY A 148 14.16 29.73 -5.57
C GLY A 148 12.90 29.41 -4.79
N GLN A 149 12.46 30.33 -3.94
CA GLN A 149 11.19 30.20 -3.21
C GLN A 149 9.99 30.45 -4.15
N LEU A 150 10.05 31.52 -4.95
CA LEU A 150 9.00 31.84 -5.90
C LEU A 150 8.84 30.74 -6.94
N ALA A 151 9.93 30.24 -7.50
CA ALA A 151 9.89 29.16 -8.50
C ALA A 151 9.16 27.90 -8.01
N LYS A 152 9.27 27.57 -6.73
CA LYS A 152 8.56 26.41 -6.12
C LYS A 152 7.05 26.62 -5.98
N THR A 153 6.58 27.85 -5.98
CA THR A 153 5.15 28.18 -5.88
C THR A 153 4.46 28.17 -7.22
N ILE A 154 5.22 28.19 -8.32
CA ILE A 154 4.74 28.30 -9.68
C ILE A 154 4.75 26.93 -10.36
N THR A 155 3.67 26.60 -11.03
CA THR A 155 3.56 25.44 -11.92
C THR A 155 2.98 25.89 -13.24
N ILE A 156 3.73 25.69 -14.32
CA ILE A 156 3.25 25.97 -15.67
C ILE A 156 2.93 24.63 -16.32
N SER A 157 1.71 24.52 -16.82
CA SER A 157 1.22 23.30 -17.45
C SER A 157 0.48 23.61 -18.74
N ASN A 158 0.52 22.67 -19.65
CA ASN A 158 -0.23 22.75 -20.90
C ASN A 158 -1.28 21.63 -20.91
N PRO A 159 -2.57 21.96 -21.08
CA PRO A 159 -3.58 20.95 -21.33
C PRO A 159 -3.26 20.22 -22.63
N LYS A 160 -3.50 18.91 -22.65
CA LYS A 160 -3.14 18.05 -23.79
C LYS A 160 -3.59 18.65 -25.13
N ASP A 161 -2.64 18.74 -26.04
CA ASP A 161 -2.81 19.13 -27.45
C ASP A 161 -3.43 20.52 -27.70
N THR A 162 -3.33 21.41 -26.69
CA THR A 162 -3.80 22.80 -26.83
C THR A 162 -2.64 23.77 -26.96
N ARG A 163 -2.91 24.99 -27.45
CA ARG A 163 -1.97 26.14 -27.45
C ARG A 163 -2.12 27.00 -26.20
N ILE A 164 -2.76 26.48 -25.15
CA ILE A 164 -2.99 27.20 -23.92
C ILE A 164 -1.94 26.79 -22.89
N LEU A 165 -1.31 27.77 -22.25
CA LEU A 165 -0.52 27.57 -21.06
C LEU A 165 -1.31 28.02 -19.83
N ASN A 166 -1.39 27.12 -18.85
CA ASN A 166 -1.92 27.43 -17.54
C ASN A 166 -0.78 27.78 -16.60
N VAL A 167 -0.77 29.00 -16.12
CA VAL A 167 0.17 29.48 -15.09
C VAL A 167 -0.53 29.42 -13.77
N THR A 168 -0.14 28.44 -12.97
CA THR A 168 -0.74 28.16 -11.66
C THR A 168 0.22 28.55 -10.56
N VAL A 169 -0.24 29.35 -9.62
CA VAL A 169 0.54 29.84 -8.47
C VAL A 169 -0.15 29.42 -7.18
N VAL A 170 0.65 28.91 -6.24
CA VAL A 170 0.17 28.40 -4.96
C VAL A 170 0.88 29.12 -3.83
N THR A 171 0.16 29.97 -3.07
CA THR A 171 0.70 30.73 -1.93
C THR A 171 -0.23 30.69 -0.72
N PRO A 172 0.23 31.08 0.48
CA PRO A 172 -0.62 31.20 1.67
C PRO A 172 -1.66 32.33 1.58
N SER A 173 -1.44 33.32 0.72
CA SER A 173 -2.33 34.46 0.53
C SER A 173 -3.10 34.32 -0.78
N PRO A 174 -4.45 34.34 -0.76
CA PRO A 174 -5.26 34.23 -1.98
C PRO A 174 -5.01 35.40 -2.95
N GLN A 175 -4.86 36.60 -2.44
CA GLN A 175 -4.58 37.80 -3.24
C GLN A 175 -3.21 37.67 -3.93
N LEU A 176 -2.19 37.29 -3.17
CA LEU A 176 -0.82 37.13 -3.67
C LEU A 176 -0.70 36.05 -4.76
N SER A 177 -1.49 34.94 -4.65
CA SER A 177 -1.51 33.90 -5.69
C SER A 177 -2.02 34.47 -7.02
N ALA A 178 -3.06 35.28 -6.99
CA ALA A 178 -3.63 35.89 -8.19
C ALA A 178 -2.71 36.95 -8.78
N ASP A 179 -2.15 37.82 -7.95
CA ASP A 179 -1.26 38.91 -8.38
C ASP A 179 0.00 38.36 -9.03
N ILE A 180 0.64 37.33 -8.43
CA ILE A 180 1.82 36.69 -9.02
C ILE A 180 1.47 36.01 -10.35
N ALA A 181 0.34 35.27 -10.42
CA ALA A 181 -0.05 34.60 -11.66
C ALA A 181 -0.28 35.60 -12.80
N ASN A 182 -1.00 36.68 -12.55
CA ASN A 182 -1.28 37.72 -13.52
C ASN A 182 -0.01 38.47 -13.94
N GLN A 183 0.83 38.83 -12.97
CA GLN A 183 2.09 39.53 -13.26
C GLN A 183 3.04 38.65 -14.07
N LEU A 184 3.10 37.35 -13.78
CA LEU A 184 3.95 36.42 -14.51
C LEU A 184 3.50 36.25 -15.97
N VAL A 185 2.19 36.10 -16.20
CA VAL A 185 1.62 36.04 -17.55
C VAL A 185 1.89 37.34 -18.31
N TRP A 186 1.67 38.50 -17.67
CA TRP A 186 1.95 39.79 -18.26
C TRP A 186 3.44 39.96 -18.61
N GLN A 187 4.35 39.56 -17.70
CA GLN A 187 5.79 39.62 -17.96
C GLN A 187 6.21 38.67 -19.10
N GLY A 188 5.61 37.47 -19.14
CA GLY A 188 5.81 36.51 -20.22
C GLY A 188 5.35 37.05 -21.58
N GLN A 189 4.22 37.75 -21.61
CA GLN A 189 3.71 38.40 -22.82
C GLN A 189 4.66 39.48 -23.34
N GLN A 190 5.29 40.27 -22.46
CA GLN A 190 6.18 41.37 -22.85
C GLN A 190 7.57 40.91 -23.25
N ASP A 191 8.18 39.99 -22.53
CA ASP A 191 9.59 39.66 -22.69
C ASP A 191 9.84 38.51 -23.68
N LEU A 192 9.00 37.49 -23.69
CA LEU A 192 9.30 36.26 -24.41
C LEU A 192 9.26 36.37 -25.93
N PRO A 193 8.34 37.18 -26.55
CA PRO A 193 8.31 37.33 -27.98
C PRO A 193 9.63 37.86 -28.55
N ALA A 194 10.29 38.80 -27.86
CA ALA A 194 11.55 39.36 -28.27
C ALA A 194 12.69 38.31 -28.23
N ILE A 195 12.69 37.42 -27.23
CA ILE A 195 13.67 36.34 -27.07
C ILE A 195 13.47 35.25 -28.10
N MET A 196 12.21 34.85 -28.31
CA MET A 196 11.84 33.70 -29.15
C MET A 196 11.58 34.07 -30.60
N LYS A 197 11.56 35.34 -30.94
CA LYS A 197 11.17 35.87 -32.26
C LYS A 197 9.82 35.31 -32.72
N SER A 198 8.90 35.19 -31.78
CA SER A 198 7.55 34.70 -31.98
C SER A 198 6.53 35.84 -31.97
N GLU A 199 5.30 35.55 -32.35
CA GLU A 199 4.19 36.46 -32.14
C GLU A 199 3.91 36.62 -30.65
N GLU A 200 3.38 37.79 -30.29
CA GLU A 200 2.98 38.11 -28.93
C GLU A 200 1.83 37.19 -28.47
N PRO A 201 2.00 36.42 -27.36
CA PRO A 201 0.94 35.57 -26.86
C PRO A 201 -0.22 36.42 -26.31
N SER A 202 -1.41 35.90 -26.39
CA SER A 202 -2.62 36.57 -25.89
C SER A 202 -2.99 36.06 -24.52
N ILE A 203 -3.23 36.97 -23.57
CA ILE A 203 -3.81 36.63 -22.27
C ILE A 203 -5.28 36.27 -22.49
N PHE A 204 -5.62 35.02 -22.20
CA PHE A 204 -6.97 34.48 -22.42
C PHE A 204 -7.85 34.62 -21.18
N GLU A 205 -7.26 34.37 -20.00
CA GLU A 205 -7.99 34.41 -18.74
C GLU A 205 -7.05 34.85 -17.62
N ASP A 206 -7.46 35.94 -16.94
CA ASP A 206 -6.73 36.41 -15.76
C ASP A 206 -7.03 35.54 -14.56
N ALA A 207 -6.02 35.39 -13.69
CA ALA A 207 -6.20 34.69 -12.42
C ALA A 207 -7.14 35.45 -11.49
N ILE A 208 -8.16 34.75 -11.03
CA ILE A 208 -9.14 35.28 -10.07
C ILE A 208 -8.65 34.92 -8.65
N VAL A 209 -8.89 35.84 -7.71
CA VAL A 209 -8.57 35.60 -6.29
C VAL A 209 -9.39 34.41 -5.78
N PRO A 210 -8.73 33.32 -5.34
CA PRO A 210 -9.45 32.13 -4.93
C PRO A 210 -10.17 32.34 -3.60
N THR A 211 -11.44 31.97 -3.55
CA THR A 211 -12.29 32.06 -2.35
C THR A 211 -12.18 30.81 -1.47
N LYS A 212 -11.68 29.70 -2.02
CA LYS A 212 -11.52 28.41 -1.33
C LYS A 212 -10.06 28.01 -1.29
N LYS A 213 -9.64 27.47 -0.15
CA LYS A 213 -8.29 26.88 -0.03
C LYS A 213 -8.19 25.61 -0.89
N SER A 214 -7.06 25.42 -1.53
CA SER A 214 -6.75 24.26 -2.35
C SER A 214 -6.03 23.15 -1.55
N SER A 215 -5.28 23.53 -0.52
CA SER A 215 -4.53 22.62 0.35
C SER A 215 -4.53 23.15 1.80
N PRO A 216 -4.43 22.27 2.81
CA PRO A 216 -4.51 20.82 2.75
C PRO A 216 -5.93 20.31 2.54
N SER A 217 -6.06 19.15 1.87
CA SER A 217 -7.34 18.43 1.85
C SER A 217 -7.51 17.68 3.17
N PHE A 218 -8.40 18.20 4.02
CA PHE A 218 -8.66 17.59 5.34
C PHE A 218 -9.02 16.12 5.24
N ILE A 219 -9.90 15.77 4.29
CA ILE A 219 -10.36 14.39 4.11
C ILE A 219 -9.19 13.46 3.76
N LYS A 220 -8.32 13.87 2.82
CA LYS A 220 -7.16 13.05 2.41
C LYS A 220 -6.18 12.86 3.56
N ASN A 221 -5.82 13.94 4.25
CA ASN A 221 -4.84 13.88 5.34
C ASN A 221 -5.37 13.09 6.54
N THR A 222 -6.65 13.25 6.88
CA THR A 222 -7.30 12.49 7.95
C THR A 222 -7.37 11.00 7.61
N ALA A 223 -7.74 10.66 6.38
CA ALA A 223 -7.79 9.27 5.93
C ALA A 223 -6.40 8.61 5.94
N ILE A 224 -5.37 9.32 5.46
CA ILE A 224 -3.98 8.84 5.48
C ILE A 224 -3.49 8.63 6.92
N GLY A 225 -3.77 9.58 7.82
CA GLY A 225 -3.39 9.45 9.22
C GLY A 225 -4.06 8.26 9.92
N GLY A 226 -5.36 8.07 9.68
CA GLY A 226 -6.08 6.89 10.16
C GLY A 226 -5.52 5.58 9.62
N LEU A 227 -5.16 5.55 8.34
CA LEU A 227 -4.61 4.35 7.70
C LEU A 227 -3.22 3.98 8.26
N ILE A 228 -2.35 4.98 8.47
CA ILE A 228 -1.01 4.76 9.04
C ILE A 228 -1.12 4.18 10.46
N THR A 229 -1.99 4.74 11.32
CA THR A 229 -2.16 4.23 12.68
C THR A 229 -2.78 2.85 12.72
N THR A 230 -3.70 2.55 11.82
CA THR A 230 -4.27 1.20 11.66
C THR A 230 -3.19 0.19 11.27
N LEU A 231 -2.36 0.53 10.28
CA LEU A 231 -1.28 -0.34 9.83
C LEU A 231 -0.26 -0.60 10.95
N LEU A 232 0.09 0.44 11.72
CA LEU A 232 0.97 0.32 12.88
C LEU A 232 0.36 -0.59 13.95
N TYR A 233 -0.94 -0.44 14.23
CA TYR A 233 -1.63 -1.28 15.21
C TYR A 233 -1.71 -2.75 14.74
N CYS A 234 -2.01 -3.00 13.47
CA CYS A 234 -1.97 -4.34 12.91
C CYS A 234 -0.58 -4.96 13.01
N ALA A 235 0.48 -4.21 12.73
CA ALA A 235 1.86 -4.68 12.89
C ALA A 235 2.17 -5.07 14.34
N ILE A 236 1.70 -4.30 15.32
CA ILE A 236 1.85 -4.62 16.75
C ILE A 236 1.09 -5.91 17.10
N LEU A 237 -0.14 -6.09 16.58
CA LEU A 237 -0.91 -7.32 16.80
C LEU A 237 -0.20 -8.54 16.24
N VAL A 238 0.29 -8.44 15.00
CA VAL A 238 1.05 -9.52 14.36
C VAL A 238 2.32 -9.85 15.14
N PHE A 239 3.08 -8.83 15.52
CA PHE A 239 4.29 -9.02 16.33
C PHE A 239 3.98 -9.70 17.66
N ARG A 240 2.89 -9.27 18.33
CA ARG A 240 2.45 -9.89 19.60
C ARG A 240 2.02 -11.34 19.39
N GLN A 241 1.36 -11.67 18.27
CA GLN A 241 0.94 -13.03 17.96
C GLN A 241 2.14 -13.94 17.70
N VAL A 242 3.08 -13.48 16.88
CA VAL A 242 4.30 -14.26 16.54
C VAL A 242 5.21 -14.45 17.75
N THR A 243 5.23 -13.50 18.70
CA THR A 243 6.05 -13.60 19.92
C THR A 243 5.35 -14.35 21.06
N ASN A 244 4.09 -14.75 20.87
CA ASN A 244 3.29 -15.38 21.91
C ASN A 244 3.42 -16.91 21.83
N ASP A 245 4.47 -17.47 22.45
CA ASP A 245 4.73 -18.91 22.56
C ASP A 245 3.79 -19.61 23.57
N THR A 246 2.54 -19.16 23.72
CA THR A 246 1.62 -19.76 24.66
C THR A 246 1.01 -21.04 24.07
N ILE A 247 1.32 -22.16 24.68
CA ILE A 247 0.74 -23.48 24.35
C ILE A 247 -0.72 -23.46 24.77
N ILE A 248 -1.64 -23.42 23.81
CA ILE A 248 -3.10 -23.33 24.03
C ILE A 248 -3.79 -24.63 23.60
N THR A 249 -3.27 -25.29 22.59
CA THR A 249 -3.89 -26.49 22.03
C THR A 249 -3.15 -27.78 22.41
N PRO A 250 -3.85 -28.94 22.40
CA PRO A 250 -3.21 -30.23 22.59
C PRO A 250 -2.12 -30.54 21.53
N ASP A 251 -2.29 -30.01 20.33
CA ASP A 251 -1.35 -30.18 19.22
C ASP A 251 -0.08 -29.36 19.44
N ASP A 252 -0.17 -28.17 20.03
CA ASP A 252 1.00 -27.36 20.42
C ASP A 252 1.85 -28.10 21.47
N MET A 253 1.20 -28.82 22.37
CA MET A 253 1.91 -29.61 23.40
C MET A 253 2.64 -30.81 22.79
N TYR A 254 2.05 -31.42 21.77
CA TYR A 254 2.69 -32.49 21.02
C TYR A 254 3.88 -31.98 20.22
N ASN A 255 3.74 -30.84 19.55
CA ASN A 255 4.79 -30.22 18.75
C ASN A 255 5.95 -29.72 19.63
N ALA A 256 5.65 -29.11 20.78
CA ALA A 256 6.68 -28.56 21.67
C ALA A 256 7.43 -29.62 22.47
N PHE A 257 6.73 -30.66 22.96
CA PHE A 257 7.29 -31.66 23.89
C PHE A 257 7.30 -33.09 23.38
N GLY A 258 6.67 -33.37 22.25
CA GLY A 258 6.55 -34.74 21.71
C GLY A 258 5.65 -35.67 22.55
N ILE A 259 4.81 -35.10 23.43
CA ILE A 259 3.97 -35.82 24.39
C ILE A 259 2.50 -35.57 24.08
N GLN A 260 1.71 -36.62 23.84
CA GLN A 260 0.26 -36.47 23.71
C GLN A 260 -0.38 -36.30 25.08
N PRO A 261 -1.21 -35.27 25.29
CA PRO A 261 -1.93 -35.09 26.54
C PRO A 261 -2.93 -36.23 26.73
N LEU A 262 -2.93 -36.82 27.91
CA LEU A 262 -3.81 -37.95 28.27
C LEU A 262 -5.31 -37.55 28.36
N ALA A 263 -5.58 -36.29 28.63
CA ALA A 263 -6.94 -35.74 28.67
C ALA A 263 -6.90 -34.22 28.54
N THR A 264 -7.84 -33.67 27.79
CA THR A 264 -8.09 -32.22 27.71
C THR A 264 -9.32 -31.89 28.52
N ILE A 265 -9.18 -30.98 29.49
CA ILE A 265 -10.31 -30.47 30.27
C ILE A 265 -10.74 -29.17 29.59
N PRO A 266 -11.92 -29.16 28.93
CA PRO A 266 -12.41 -27.92 28.33
C PRO A 266 -12.66 -26.88 29.42
N GLU A 267 -12.25 -25.65 29.17
CA GLU A 267 -12.49 -24.49 30.04
C GLU A 267 -13.99 -24.14 30.02
N GLY A 268 -14.79 -24.97 30.74
CA GLY A 268 -16.20 -24.72 30.94
C GLY A 268 -16.40 -23.85 32.17
N LYS A 269 -17.27 -22.85 32.06
CA LYS A 269 -17.67 -22.04 33.23
C LYS A 269 -18.28 -22.99 34.27
N LEU A 270 -17.58 -23.23 35.34
CA LEU A 270 -18.02 -24.07 36.51
C LEU A 270 -19.42 -23.74 37.00
N ASP A 271 -19.87 -22.50 36.75
CA ASP A 271 -21.22 -22.04 37.04
C ASP A 271 -22.34 -22.77 36.29
N GLU A 272 -22.08 -23.25 35.06
CA GLU A 272 -23.07 -24.02 34.32
C GLU A 272 -23.23 -25.46 34.84
N PHE A 273 -22.16 -26.08 35.28
CA PHE A 273 -22.20 -27.42 35.89
C PHE A 273 -22.93 -27.34 37.24
N HIS A 274 -22.70 -26.31 38.06
CA HIS A 274 -23.46 -26.12 39.29
C HIS A 274 -24.94 -25.78 39.08
N LYS A 275 -25.29 -25.10 38.00
CA LYS A 275 -26.66 -24.80 37.65
C LYS A 275 -27.43 -26.03 37.16
N ASN A 276 -26.78 -26.90 36.36
CA ASN A 276 -27.37 -28.12 35.90
C ASN A 276 -27.47 -29.18 36.97
N SER A 277 -26.49 -29.36 37.84
CA SER A 277 -26.59 -30.29 38.99
C SER A 277 -27.68 -29.89 39.97
N LYS A 278 -27.89 -28.61 40.24
CA LYS A 278 -29.00 -28.10 41.05
C LYS A 278 -30.37 -28.32 40.40
N LYS A 279 -30.48 -28.28 39.08
CA LYS A 279 -31.70 -28.57 38.35
C LYS A 279 -32.04 -30.08 38.38
N ILE A 280 -31.06 -30.95 38.22
CA ILE A 280 -31.21 -32.39 38.32
C ILE A 280 -31.65 -32.81 39.72
N GLN A 281 -31.00 -32.34 40.78
CA GLN A 281 -31.40 -32.61 42.14
C GLN A 281 -32.83 -32.12 42.49
N LYS A 282 -33.26 -31.00 41.90
CA LYS A 282 -34.60 -30.47 42.09
C LYS A 282 -35.67 -31.34 41.36
N GLN A 283 -35.32 -31.91 40.25
CA GLN A 283 -36.19 -32.86 39.51
C GLN A 283 -36.31 -34.19 40.25
N ASP A 284 -35.22 -34.74 40.77
CA ASP A 284 -35.24 -35.99 41.56
C ASP A 284 -36.04 -35.86 42.87
N ARG A 285 -35.92 -34.71 43.53
CA ARG A 285 -36.75 -34.44 44.71
C ARG A 285 -38.24 -34.29 44.41
N LYS A 286 -38.60 -33.78 43.22
CA LYS A 286 -40.01 -33.72 42.77
C LYS A 286 -40.54 -35.09 42.36
N ALA A 287 -39.73 -35.91 41.69
CA ALA A 287 -40.09 -37.28 41.30
C ALA A 287 -40.28 -38.15 42.56
N LYS A 288 -39.40 -38.09 43.54
CA LYS A 288 -39.55 -38.80 44.84
C LYS A 288 -40.78 -38.37 45.62
N LYS A 289 -41.23 -37.11 45.56
CA LYS A 289 -42.45 -36.64 46.20
C LYS A 289 -43.73 -37.10 45.46
N ARG A 290 -43.66 -37.34 44.18
CA ARG A 290 -44.79 -37.82 43.36
C ARG A 290 -45.05 -39.32 43.56
N ASN A 291 -44.01 -40.08 43.88
CA ASN A 291 -44.13 -41.55 44.06
C ASN A 291 -44.47 -41.92 45.55
N LYS A 292 -44.62 -40.94 46.44
CA LYS A 292 -45.06 -41.12 47.86
C LYS A 292 -46.53 -40.73 48.11
N ARG A 293 -47.24 -40.31 47.07
CA ARG A 293 -48.67 -40.05 47.09
C ARG A 293 -49.40 -41.16 46.28
#